data_5fb402de54d811d9d98c42f9b617a000
#
_entry.id   5fb402de54d811d9d98c42f9b617a000
#
_cell.length_a   1.000
_cell.length_b   1.000
_cell.length_c   1.000
_cell.angle_alpha   90.00
_cell.angle_beta   90.00
_cell.angle_gamma   90.00
#
_symmetry.space_group_name_H-M   'P 1'
#
loop_
_entity.id
_entity.type
_entity.pdbx_description
1 polymer ?
#
loop_
_entity_poly.entity_id
_entity_poly.type
_entity_poly.pdbx_seq_one_letter_code
_entity_poly.pdbx_strand_id
1 'polypeptide(L)'
;VYTWDTGDGGTMICWGNIIQYRSGKKVKAEHKSLYAVLHPNESGDSEMDFGSHIDTIKTLYTDNGQAIYLVDEYFRESGNLAYTGVMALNIQNGKLKEYPCFNKDGDKIASIGTEHTISDWYFSTNLGEGWDWLNRYDTANQDLYMPVTNDMQSFTDQYQVWHFDGKQFTLCGQSGPFWIYPGLREFDELCLLFETKHYRVRID
;
A
#
# COMPACT_ATOMS: atom_id res chain seq x y z
N VAL A 1 4.18 -14.28 0.57
CA VAL A 1 2.87 -14.07 -0.06
C VAL A 1 2.92 -14.61 -1.48
N TYR A 2 1.78 -15.03 -2.01
CA TYR A 2 1.58 -15.43 -3.40
C TYR A 2 0.38 -14.67 -3.92
N THR A 3 0.54 -14.05 -5.08
CA THR A 3 -0.53 -13.35 -5.80
C THR A 3 -0.55 -13.82 -7.25
N TRP A 4 -1.72 -13.99 -7.84
CA TRP A 4 -1.89 -14.40 -9.23
C TRP A 4 -3.16 -13.82 -9.82
N ASP A 5 -3.14 -13.55 -11.14
CA ASP A 5 -4.33 -13.24 -11.90
C ASP A 5 -5.17 -14.52 -12.05
N THR A 6 -6.44 -14.48 -11.70
CA THR A 6 -7.34 -15.65 -11.83
C THR A 6 -7.78 -15.88 -13.27
N GLY A 7 -7.57 -14.89 -14.15
CA GLY A 7 -8.03 -14.91 -15.54
C GLY A 7 -9.53 -14.62 -15.71
N ASP A 8 -10.24 -14.36 -14.62
CA ASP A 8 -11.63 -13.96 -14.61
C ASP A 8 -11.74 -12.43 -14.54
N GLY A 9 -12.81 -11.83 -15.01
CA GLY A 9 -13.06 -10.41 -14.74
C GLY A 9 -12.93 -9.44 -15.92
N GLY A 10 -12.48 -9.83 -17.08
CA GLY A 10 -12.44 -8.98 -18.27
C GLY A 10 -11.58 -7.72 -18.09
N THR A 11 -12.20 -6.53 -18.09
CA THR A 11 -11.50 -5.25 -17.86
C THR A 11 -11.10 -5.03 -16.40
N MET A 12 -11.73 -5.73 -15.47
CA MET A 12 -11.37 -5.79 -14.06
C MET A 12 -10.54 -7.06 -13.88
N ILE A 13 -9.36 -6.90 -13.32
CA ILE A 13 -8.49 -8.06 -13.04
C ILE A 13 -8.88 -8.61 -11.68
N CYS A 14 -9.30 -9.88 -11.64
CA CYS A 14 -9.53 -10.59 -10.39
C CYS A 14 -8.24 -11.21 -9.89
N TRP A 15 -7.82 -10.85 -8.70
CA TRP A 15 -6.59 -11.35 -8.11
C TRP A 15 -6.86 -12.40 -7.04
N GLY A 16 -6.20 -13.55 -7.17
CA GLY A 16 -6.06 -14.46 -6.06
C GLY A 16 -4.81 -14.12 -5.25
N ASN A 17 -4.88 -14.24 -3.93
CA ASN A 17 -3.70 -14.12 -3.09
C ASN A 17 -3.75 -15.06 -1.89
N ILE A 18 -2.57 -15.43 -1.39
CA ILE A 18 -2.42 -16.21 -0.16
C ILE A 18 -1.28 -15.61 0.65
N ILE A 19 -1.58 -15.24 1.88
CA ILE A 19 -0.59 -14.86 2.88
C ILE A 19 -0.29 -16.08 3.74
N GLN A 20 0.96 -16.54 3.70
CA GLN A 20 1.45 -17.56 4.63
C GLN A 20 2.08 -16.92 5.85
N TYR A 21 1.74 -17.41 7.02
CA TYR A 21 2.27 -16.93 8.28
C TYR A 21 2.46 -18.06 9.29
N ARG A 22 3.30 -17.81 10.28
CA ARG A 22 3.54 -18.75 11.37
C ARG A 22 2.71 -18.38 12.60
N SER A 23 1.97 -19.34 13.11
CA SER A 23 1.24 -19.24 14.37
C SER A 23 1.71 -20.35 15.32
N GLY A 24 2.61 -19.98 16.24
CA GLY A 24 3.33 -20.95 17.06
C GLY A 24 4.18 -21.88 16.20
N LYS A 25 3.95 -23.19 16.32
CA LYS A 25 4.66 -24.23 15.53
C LYS A 25 3.98 -24.53 14.17
N LYS A 26 2.81 -23.96 13.90
CA LYS A 26 2.03 -24.25 12.68
C LYS A 26 2.22 -23.14 11.65
N VAL A 27 2.35 -23.55 10.38
CA VAL A 27 2.21 -22.66 9.23
C VAL A 27 0.75 -22.63 8.84
N LYS A 28 0.23 -21.45 8.61
CA LYS A 28 -1.13 -21.19 8.14
C LYS A 28 -1.10 -20.37 6.88
N ALA A 29 -2.19 -20.39 6.14
CA ALA A 29 -2.38 -19.61 4.94
C ALA A 29 -3.80 -19.05 4.93
N GLU A 30 -3.95 -17.77 4.64
CA GLU A 30 -5.23 -17.07 4.54
C GLU A 30 -5.22 -16.14 3.34
N HIS A 31 -6.37 -15.99 2.70
CA HIS A 31 -6.63 -14.94 1.73
C HIS A 31 -6.99 -13.65 2.46
N LYS A 32 -6.52 -12.51 1.94
CA LYS A 32 -6.89 -11.16 2.39
C LYS A 32 -7.10 -10.27 1.18
N SER A 33 -8.04 -9.37 1.29
CA SER A 33 -8.36 -8.43 0.23
C SER A 33 -8.70 -7.07 0.80
N LEU A 34 -8.00 -6.04 0.35
CA LEU A 34 -8.30 -4.66 0.66
C LEU A 34 -9.68 -4.27 0.08
N TYR A 35 -10.02 -4.81 -1.11
CA TYR A 35 -11.34 -4.59 -1.69
C TYR A 35 -12.46 -5.01 -0.74
N ALA A 36 -12.37 -6.20 -0.16
CA ALA A 36 -13.36 -6.70 0.80
C ALA A 36 -13.45 -5.86 2.07
N VAL A 37 -12.34 -5.23 2.50
CA VAL A 37 -12.32 -4.32 3.65
C VAL A 37 -13.01 -3.00 3.35
N LEU A 38 -12.79 -2.46 2.14
CA LEU A 38 -13.37 -1.19 1.73
C LEU A 38 -14.85 -1.32 1.31
N HIS A 39 -15.25 -2.50 0.84
CA HIS A 39 -16.60 -2.82 0.36
C HIS A 39 -17.26 -3.95 1.16
N PRO A 40 -17.42 -3.81 2.49
CA PRO A 40 -17.88 -4.90 3.36
C PRO A 40 -19.29 -5.40 3.05
N ASN A 41 -20.11 -4.56 2.39
CA ASN A 41 -21.48 -4.92 2.02
C ASN A 41 -21.58 -5.65 0.67
N GLU A 42 -20.52 -5.60 -0.14
CA GLU A 42 -20.46 -6.27 -1.44
C GLU A 42 -19.85 -7.66 -1.35
N SER A 43 -19.06 -7.90 -0.28
CA SER A 43 -18.36 -9.18 -0.04
C SER A 43 -19.27 -10.31 0.46
N GLY A 44 -20.55 -10.03 0.75
CA GLY A 44 -21.44 -10.98 1.44
C GLY A 44 -22.07 -12.08 0.57
N ASP A 45 -22.27 -11.84 -0.74
CA ASP A 45 -23.01 -12.77 -1.61
C ASP A 45 -22.55 -12.78 -3.08
N SER A 46 -21.56 -12.00 -3.47
CA SER A 46 -21.04 -12.12 -4.82
C SER A 46 -19.93 -13.18 -4.86
N GLU A 47 -20.09 -14.17 -5.71
CA GLU A 47 -19.04 -15.15 -6.08
C GLU A 47 -17.79 -14.47 -6.67
N MET A 48 -17.80 -13.14 -6.80
CA MET A 48 -16.72 -12.31 -7.31
C MET A 48 -16.11 -11.45 -6.20
N ASP A 49 -15.32 -12.06 -5.34
CA ASP A 49 -14.30 -11.33 -4.60
C ASP A 49 -13.19 -10.98 -5.61
N PHE A 50 -13.17 -9.73 -6.05
CA PHE A 50 -12.18 -9.27 -7.04
C PHE A 50 -10.74 -9.36 -6.51
N GLY A 51 -10.57 -9.63 -5.24
CA GLY A 51 -9.27 -9.78 -4.61
C GLY A 51 -8.36 -8.56 -4.82
N SER A 52 -7.25 -8.58 -4.13
CA SER A 52 -6.20 -7.57 -4.28
C SER A 52 -4.90 -8.22 -4.71
N HIS A 53 -4.15 -7.56 -5.60
CA HIS A 53 -2.75 -7.86 -5.80
C HIS A 53 -1.99 -7.41 -4.55
N ILE A 54 -1.25 -8.32 -3.93
CA ILE A 54 -0.36 -7.98 -2.83
C ILE A 54 1.05 -7.87 -3.39
N ASP A 55 1.62 -6.68 -3.31
CA ASP A 55 2.97 -6.41 -3.80
C ASP A 55 4.00 -6.77 -2.74
N THR A 56 3.91 -6.19 -1.57
CA THR A 56 4.87 -6.41 -0.50
C THR A 56 4.22 -6.47 0.88
N ILE A 57 4.90 -7.10 1.81
CA ILE A 57 4.54 -7.09 3.23
C ILE A 57 5.74 -6.61 4.04
N LYS A 58 5.56 -5.55 4.81
CA LYS A 58 6.57 -5.02 5.74
C LYS A 58 6.16 -5.29 7.18
N THR A 59 7.10 -5.69 8.01
CA THR A 59 6.86 -5.95 9.42
C THR A 59 7.33 -4.78 10.26
N LEU A 60 6.44 -4.26 11.09
CA LEU A 60 6.74 -3.29 12.13
C LEU A 60 6.56 -3.93 13.51
N TYR A 61 7.08 -3.26 14.51
CA TYR A 61 6.85 -3.65 15.89
C TYR A 61 6.35 -2.46 16.70
N THR A 62 5.29 -2.69 17.48
CA THR A 62 4.81 -1.71 18.46
C THR A 62 5.77 -1.61 19.64
N ASP A 63 5.63 -0.56 20.44
CA ASP A 63 6.44 -0.37 21.68
C ASP A 63 6.37 -1.57 22.64
N ASN A 64 5.27 -2.31 22.64
CA ASN A 64 5.11 -3.51 23.44
C ASN A 64 5.60 -4.80 22.76
N GLY A 65 6.25 -4.67 21.59
CA GLY A 65 6.82 -5.79 20.85
C GLY A 65 5.83 -6.60 20.01
N GLN A 66 4.59 -6.13 19.84
CA GLN A 66 3.63 -6.77 18.94
C GLN A 66 3.97 -6.51 17.48
N ALA A 67 4.01 -7.57 16.66
CA ALA A 67 4.22 -7.43 15.24
C ALA A 67 2.95 -6.92 14.53
N ILE A 68 3.12 -5.92 13.67
CA ILE A 68 2.14 -5.42 12.69
C ILE A 68 2.71 -5.70 11.30
N TYR A 69 1.87 -6.19 10.41
CA TYR A 69 2.21 -6.46 9.02
C TYR A 69 1.51 -5.42 8.16
N LEU A 70 2.26 -4.52 7.54
CA LEU A 70 1.75 -3.62 6.52
C LEU A 70 1.75 -4.36 5.19
N VAL A 71 0.57 -4.55 4.64
CA VAL A 71 0.34 -5.22 3.36
C VAL A 71 0.07 -4.14 2.33
N ASP A 72 0.94 -4.02 1.36
CA ASP A 72 0.78 -3.12 0.24
C ASP A 72 -0.04 -3.81 -0.85
N GLU A 73 -1.17 -3.23 -1.18
CA GLU A 73 -2.18 -3.85 -2.04
C GLU A 73 -2.64 -2.91 -3.14
N TYR A 74 -2.99 -3.53 -4.24
CA TYR A 74 -3.59 -2.89 -5.41
C TYR A 74 -4.76 -3.71 -5.91
N PHE A 75 -5.80 -3.04 -6.37
CA PHE A 75 -6.86 -3.67 -7.15
C PHE A 75 -7.41 -2.73 -8.24
N ARG A 76 -7.98 -3.33 -9.27
CA ARG A 76 -8.56 -2.61 -10.40
C ARG A 76 -10.08 -2.61 -10.28
N GLU A 77 -10.67 -1.43 -10.10
CA GLU A 77 -12.12 -1.27 -9.92
C GLU A 77 -12.88 -1.28 -11.24
N SER A 78 -12.26 -0.80 -12.32
CA SER A 78 -12.90 -0.70 -13.62
C SER A 78 -11.89 -0.70 -14.77
N GLY A 79 -12.35 -0.47 -15.99
CA GLY A 79 -11.48 -0.26 -17.15
C GLY A 79 -10.56 0.95 -17.03
N ASN A 80 -10.88 1.90 -16.17
CA ASN A 80 -10.16 3.18 -16.04
C ASN A 80 -9.71 3.54 -14.63
N LEU A 81 -10.22 2.87 -13.60
CA LEU A 81 -9.94 3.17 -12.21
C LEU A 81 -9.27 2.00 -11.51
N ALA A 82 -8.36 2.34 -10.63
CA ALA A 82 -7.69 1.44 -9.74
C ALA A 82 -7.55 2.05 -8.35
N TYR A 83 -7.27 1.21 -7.38
CA TYR A 83 -7.04 1.59 -6.00
C TYR A 83 -5.70 1.02 -5.53
N THR A 84 -4.88 1.86 -4.91
CA THR A 84 -3.67 1.44 -4.20
C THR A 84 -3.79 1.77 -2.73
N GLY A 85 -3.35 0.88 -1.87
CA GLY A 85 -3.48 1.11 -0.44
C GLY A 85 -2.62 0.20 0.41
N VAL A 86 -2.67 0.47 1.70
CA VAL A 86 -1.95 -0.30 2.71
C VAL A 86 -2.93 -0.78 3.77
N MET A 87 -2.98 -2.09 4.00
CA MET A 87 -3.72 -2.71 5.08
C MET A 87 -2.76 -3.15 6.19
N ALA A 88 -3.11 -2.84 7.42
CA ALA A 88 -2.40 -3.32 8.59
C ALA A 88 -3.04 -4.59 9.14
N LEU A 89 -2.24 -5.63 9.31
CA LEU A 89 -2.65 -6.91 9.86
C LEU A 89 -1.82 -7.26 11.09
N ASN A 90 -2.38 -8.11 11.95
CA ASN A 90 -1.60 -8.78 12.99
C ASN A 90 -2.13 -10.21 13.24
N ILE A 91 -1.39 -10.99 14.03
CA ILE A 91 -1.80 -12.35 14.40
C ILE A 91 -2.46 -12.30 15.77
N GLN A 92 -3.78 -12.50 15.81
CA GLN A 92 -4.58 -12.58 17.03
C GLN A 92 -5.20 -13.97 17.18
N ASN A 93 -4.98 -14.61 18.31
CA ASN A 93 -5.48 -15.96 18.58
C ASN A 93 -5.13 -16.97 17.46
N GLY A 94 -3.97 -16.80 16.86
CA GLY A 94 -3.48 -17.64 15.79
C GLY A 94 -4.17 -17.47 14.43
N LYS A 95 -4.86 -16.35 14.21
CA LYS A 95 -5.46 -15.94 12.94
C LYS A 95 -4.91 -14.59 12.54
N LEU A 96 -4.79 -14.38 11.24
CA LEU A 96 -4.42 -13.09 10.66
C LEU A 96 -5.66 -12.19 10.67
N LYS A 97 -5.57 -11.06 11.37
CA LYS A 97 -6.69 -10.12 11.53
C LYS A 97 -6.25 -8.71 11.19
N GLU A 98 -7.19 -7.91 10.73
CA GLU A 98 -7.04 -6.49 10.58
C GLU A 98 -6.65 -5.83 11.91
N TYR A 99 -5.73 -4.89 11.82
CA TYR A 99 -5.23 -4.15 12.98
C TYR A 99 -5.48 -2.65 12.80
N PRO A 100 -6.48 -2.07 13.48
CA PRO A 100 -6.84 -0.67 13.31
C PRO A 100 -5.80 0.24 13.97
N CYS A 101 -4.78 0.60 13.20
CA CYS A 101 -3.68 1.44 13.65
C CYS A 101 -3.53 2.76 12.89
N PHE A 102 -4.33 3.03 11.88
CA PHE A 102 -4.35 4.33 11.22
C PHE A 102 -5.38 5.24 11.89
N ASN A 103 -4.91 6.35 12.45
CA ASN A 103 -5.78 7.36 13.06
C ASN A 103 -6.16 8.40 12.01
N LYS A 104 -7.36 8.28 11.47
CA LYS A 104 -7.93 9.22 10.51
C LYS A 104 -9.04 10.01 11.20
N ASP A 105 -8.83 11.30 11.44
CA ASP A 105 -9.81 12.21 12.05
C ASP A 105 -10.36 11.75 13.40
N GLY A 106 -9.57 10.98 14.15
CA GLY A 106 -9.95 10.41 15.45
C GLY A 106 -10.46 8.97 15.37
N ASP A 107 -10.83 8.49 14.20
CA ASP A 107 -11.23 7.10 13.99
C ASP A 107 -10.02 6.21 13.71
N LYS A 108 -10.03 5.01 14.29
CA LYS A 108 -9.02 4.00 14.04
C LYS A 108 -9.48 3.04 12.97
N ILE A 109 -8.78 3.03 11.85
CA ILE A 109 -9.04 2.16 10.71
C ILE A 109 -7.84 1.25 10.44
N ALA A 110 -8.09 0.11 9.81
CA ALA A 110 -7.06 -0.88 9.51
C ALA A 110 -6.41 -0.68 8.14
N SER A 111 -7.01 0.14 7.28
CA SER A 111 -6.53 0.36 5.92
C SER A 111 -6.67 1.80 5.49
N ILE A 112 -5.71 2.25 4.68
CA ILE A 112 -5.73 3.55 4.00
C ILE A 112 -5.34 3.36 2.55
N GLY A 113 -5.82 4.23 1.66
CA GLY A 113 -5.46 4.15 0.26
C GLY A 113 -6.04 5.27 -0.57
N THR A 114 -5.80 5.20 -1.87
CA THR A 114 -6.11 6.23 -2.86
C THR A 114 -6.63 5.61 -4.14
N GLU A 115 -7.76 6.10 -4.62
CA GLU A 115 -8.28 5.80 -5.96
C GLU A 115 -7.54 6.64 -7.00
N HIS A 116 -7.21 6.03 -8.15
CA HIS A 116 -6.47 6.70 -9.20
C HIS A 116 -6.81 6.16 -10.59
N THR A 117 -6.52 6.97 -11.62
CA THR A 117 -6.70 6.54 -13.01
C THR A 117 -5.63 5.53 -13.42
N ILE A 118 -6.03 4.53 -14.21
CA ILE A 118 -5.12 3.49 -14.70
C ILE A 118 -4.07 4.04 -15.67
N SER A 119 -4.38 5.13 -16.39
CA SER A 119 -3.41 5.76 -17.28
C SER A 119 -2.15 6.20 -16.53
N ASP A 120 -2.31 6.73 -15.34
CA ASP A 120 -1.17 7.15 -14.52
C ASP A 120 -0.38 5.94 -14.02
N TRP A 121 -1.09 4.87 -13.67
CA TRP A 121 -0.48 3.62 -13.27
C TRP A 121 0.29 2.95 -14.42
N TYR A 122 -0.25 2.98 -15.66
CA TYR A 122 0.42 2.40 -16.82
C TYR A 122 1.76 3.07 -17.10
N PHE A 123 1.84 4.38 -16.96
CA PHE A 123 3.12 5.09 -17.08
C PHE A 123 4.10 4.65 -16.00
N SER A 124 3.63 4.39 -14.82
CA SER A 124 4.44 4.00 -13.70
C SER A 124 4.99 2.57 -13.82
N THR A 125 4.18 1.63 -14.29
CA THR A 125 4.58 0.21 -14.41
C THR A 125 5.44 -0.08 -15.63
N ASN A 126 5.29 0.68 -16.71
CA ASN A 126 6.15 0.56 -17.88
C ASN A 126 7.59 1.06 -17.62
N LEU A 127 7.81 1.72 -16.51
CA LEU A 127 9.15 2.05 -16.03
C LEU A 127 9.88 0.86 -15.36
N GLY A 128 9.27 -0.33 -15.33
CA GLY A 128 9.94 -1.63 -15.21
C GLY A 128 10.28 -2.08 -13.79
N GLU A 129 9.95 -1.34 -12.76
CA GLU A 129 10.25 -1.76 -11.39
C GLU A 129 9.04 -1.50 -10.51
N GLY A 130 8.47 -2.56 -10.01
CA GLY A 130 7.38 -2.74 -9.05
C GLY A 130 6.70 -1.52 -8.42
N TRP A 131 5.57 -1.76 -7.87
CA TRP A 131 4.66 -0.87 -7.15
C TRP A 131 5.29 -0.18 -5.91
N ASP A 132 6.52 -0.51 -5.55
CA ASP A 132 7.24 -0.04 -4.36
C ASP A 132 7.32 1.50 -4.21
N TRP A 133 6.99 2.23 -5.27
CA TRP A 133 7.02 3.68 -5.26
C TRP A 133 5.65 4.32 -4.97
N LEU A 134 4.55 3.57 -5.13
CA LEU A 134 3.22 4.11 -4.84
C LEU A 134 3.06 4.32 -3.33
N ASN A 135 3.28 3.26 -2.56
CA ASN A 135 3.19 3.32 -1.11
C ASN A 135 4.57 2.99 -0.53
N ARG A 136 5.19 3.94 0.12
CA ARG A 136 6.56 3.77 0.62
C ARG A 136 6.62 3.87 2.12
N TYR A 137 7.16 2.85 2.76
CA TYR A 137 7.47 2.89 4.18
C TYR A 137 8.97 3.13 4.42
N ASP A 138 9.29 4.26 5.06
CA ASP A 138 10.64 4.59 5.53
C ASP A 138 10.84 4.03 6.94
N THR A 139 11.62 2.97 7.04
CA THR A 139 11.89 2.30 8.32
C THR A 139 12.75 3.15 9.27
N ALA A 140 13.56 4.07 8.76
CA ALA A 140 14.44 4.89 9.57
C ALA A 140 13.64 5.98 10.31
N ASN A 141 12.66 6.57 9.65
CA ASN A 141 11.81 7.62 10.19
C ASN A 141 10.45 7.10 10.67
N GLN A 142 10.14 5.84 10.40
CA GLN A 142 8.83 5.21 10.68
C GLN A 142 7.68 5.92 9.97
N ASP A 143 7.92 6.44 8.78
CA ASP A 143 6.96 7.19 7.98
C ASP A 143 6.46 6.35 6.81
N LEU A 144 5.13 6.33 6.64
CA LEU A 144 4.47 5.77 5.47
C LEU A 144 4.03 6.92 4.57
N TYR A 145 4.49 6.89 3.34
CA TYR A 145 4.15 7.84 2.29
C TYR A 145 3.11 7.23 1.37
N MET A 146 1.97 7.91 1.25
CA MET A 146 0.85 7.52 0.39
C MET A 146 0.67 8.58 -0.70
N PRO A 147 0.54 8.21 -1.98
CA PRO A 147 0.36 9.19 -3.05
C PRO A 147 -0.97 9.94 -2.89
N VAL A 148 -0.97 11.21 -3.30
CA VAL A 148 -2.16 12.06 -3.33
C VAL A 148 -2.65 12.18 -4.76
N THR A 149 -3.95 12.02 -4.97
CA THR A 149 -4.61 12.27 -6.26
C THR A 149 -5.35 13.61 -6.23
N ASN A 150 -5.50 14.22 -7.40
CA ASN A 150 -6.34 15.40 -7.62
C ASN A 150 -7.82 15.02 -7.86
N ASP A 151 -8.67 16.01 -8.12
CA ASP A 151 -10.10 15.81 -8.39
C ASP A 151 -10.39 14.95 -9.64
N MET A 152 -9.42 14.78 -10.53
CA MET A 152 -9.49 13.90 -11.70
C MET A 152 -8.91 12.51 -11.43
N GLN A 153 -8.62 12.18 -10.17
CA GLN A 153 -8.00 10.92 -9.74
C GLN A 153 -6.62 10.66 -10.37
N SER A 154 -5.96 11.70 -10.86
CA SER A 154 -4.57 11.61 -11.32
C SER A 154 -3.61 11.86 -10.18
N PHE A 155 -2.49 11.11 -10.15
CA PHE A 155 -1.46 11.34 -9.14
C PHE A 155 -0.90 12.74 -9.24
N THR A 156 -0.69 13.33 -8.07
CA THR A 156 0.04 14.58 -7.93
C THR A 156 1.52 14.30 -7.60
N ASP A 157 2.28 15.36 -7.42
CA ASP A 157 3.64 15.27 -6.90
C ASP A 157 3.70 15.28 -5.36
N GLN A 158 2.55 15.09 -4.70
CA GLN A 158 2.42 15.14 -3.25
C GLN A 158 2.17 13.76 -2.66
N TYR A 159 2.65 13.57 -1.43
CA TYR A 159 2.39 12.38 -0.62
C TYR A 159 1.81 12.78 0.73
N GLN A 160 0.81 12.06 1.19
CA GLN A 160 0.43 12.07 2.61
C GLN A 160 1.51 11.35 3.40
N VAL A 161 1.90 11.94 4.52
CA VAL A 161 2.90 11.36 5.43
C VAL A 161 2.20 10.89 6.69
N TRP A 162 2.26 9.60 6.93
CA TRP A 162 1.72 8.94 8.12
C TRP A 162 2.87 8.47 9.00
N HIS A 163 3.04 9.09 10.16
CA HIS A 163 4.08 8.73 11.11
C HIS A 163 3.60 7.66 12.09
N PHE A 164 4.41 6.62 12.30
CA PHE A 164 4.17 5.58 13.29
C PHE A 164 4.87 5.91 14.60
N ASP A 165 4.11 6.13 15.66
CA ASP A 165 4.59 6.51 16.98
C ASP A 165 4.92 5.31 17.90
N GLY A 166 4.98 4.10 17.34
CA GLY A 166 5.12 2.85 18.10
C GLY A 166 3.79 2.23 18.53
N LYS A 167 2.65 2.88 18.25
CA LYS A 167 1.31 2.38 18.57
C LYS A 167 0.34 2.51 17.41
N GLN A 168 0.39 3.63 16.71
CA GLN A 168 -0.52 3.96 15.62
C GLN A 168 0.17 4.87 14.60
N PHE A 169 -0.39 4.89 13.40
CA PHE A 169 -0.07 5.89 12.39
C PHE A 169 -0.95 7.12 12.57
N THR A 170 -0.34 8.30 12.50
CA THR A 170 -1.05 9.58 12.51
C THR A 170 -0.65 10.38 11.29
N LEU A 171 -1.62 10.97 10.60
CA LEU A 171 -1.36 11.83 9.45
C LEU A 171 -0.65 13.10 9.92
N CYS A 172 0.58 13.31 9.45
CA CYS A 172 1.41 14.46 9.81
C CYS A 172 1.33 15.61 8.81
N GLY A 173 0.73 15.37 7.64
CA GLY A 173 0.60 16.37 6.58
C GLY A 173 0.93 15.81 5.20
N GLN A 174 1.28 16.72 4.30
CA GLN A 174 1.71 16.36 2.95
C GLN A 174 3.17 16.77 2.76
N SER A 175 3.87 16.00 1.97
CA SER A 175 5.24 16.24 1.56
C SER A 175 5.34 16.08 0.05
N GLY A 176 6.04 16.97 -0.59
CA GLY A 176 6.28 16.91 -2.03
C GLY A 176 7.73 17.18 -2.37
N PRO A 177 8.10 17.10 -3.64
CA PRO A 177 7.97 15.91 -4.45
C PRO A 177 9.11 14.92 -4.15
N PHE A 178 8.80 13.67 -3.92
CA PHE A 178 9.81 12.62 -3.97
C PHE A 178 9.86 12.09 -5.42
N TRP A 179 10.60 12.74 -6.29
CA TRP A 179 10.86 12.21 -7.62
C TRP A 179 11.83 11.04 -7.51
N ILE A 180 11.30 9.86 -7.26
CA ILE A 180 11.99 8.66 -7.64
C ILE A 180 11.39 8.26 -8.97
N TYR A 181 11.99 8.68 -10.07
CA TYR A 181 11.74 8.10 -11.37
C TYR A 181 12.58 6.82 -11.48
N PRO A 182 11.99 5.63 -11.37
CA PRO A 182 12.74 4.39 -11.56
C PRO A 182 13.32 4.27 -12.98
N GLY A 183 12.75 4.99 -13.95
CA GLY A 183 13.14 4.95 -15.34
C GLY A 183 14.29 5.86 -15.77
N LEU A 184 14.83 6.68 -14.89
CA LEU A 184 15.98 7.54 -15.23
C LEU A 184 17.34 6.83 -15.16
N ARG A 185 17.37 5.51 -14.98
CA ARG A 185 18.63 4.73 -15.07
C ARG A 185 19.27 4.75 -16.46
N GLU A 186 18.55 5.18 -17.48
CA GLU A 186 19.11 5.32 -18.85
C GLU A 186 19.62 6.72 -19.17
N PHE A 187 19.43 7.69 -18.30
CA PHE A 187 20.00 9.02 -18.47
C PHE A 187 21.09 9.22 -17.41
N ASP A 188 22.29 9.49 -17.85
CA ASP A 188 23.54 9.59 -17.08
C ASP A 188 23.57 10.59 -15.90
N GLU A 189 22.42 11.09 -15.45
CA GLU A 189 22.31 11.98 -14.30
C GLU A 189 21.13 11.60 -13.40
N LEU A 190 21.35 10.64 -12.49
CA LEU A 190 20.43 10.38 -11.40
C LEU A 190 20.60 11.45 -10.32
N CYS A 191 19.82 12.52 -10.38
CA CYS A 191 19.70 13.43 -9.26
C CYS A 191 18.73 12.84 -8.23
N LEU A 192 19.24 12.21 -7.19
CA LEU A 192 18.49 11.89 -5.99
C LEU A 192 18.35 13.18 -5.17
N LEU A 193 17.17 13.80 -5.21
CA LEU A 193 16.86 14.95 -4.38
C LEU A 193 16.11 14.45 -3.14
N PHE A 194 16.77 14.45 -1.99
CA PHE A 194 16.12 14.30 -0.70
C PHE A 194 15.93 15.67 -0.08
N GLU A 195 14.70 16.07 0.12
CA GLU A 195 14.38 17.23 0.91
C GLU A 195 13.72 16.77 2.21
N THR A 196 14.44 16.84 3.29
CA THR A 196 13.87 16.72 4.62
C THR A 196 13.64 18.11 5.20
N LYS A 197 12.88 18.23 6.29
CA LYS A 197 12.64 19.49 6.99
C LYS A 197 13.92 20.26 7.34
N HIS A 198 15.10 19.61 7.29
CA HIS A 198 16.37 20.15 7.70
C HIS A 198 17.55 19.95 6.73
N TYR A 199 17.40 19.11 5.69
CA TYR A 199 18.52 18.82 4.79
C TYR A 199 18.03 18.63 3.35
N ARG A 200 18.75 19.29 2.43
CA ARG A 200 18.68 19.02 1.00
C ARG A 200 19.96 18.30 0.60
N VAL A 201 19.87 17.04 0.17
CA VAL A 201 21.01 16.28 -0.36
C VAL A 201 20.82 16.13 -1.85
N ARG A 202 21.77 16.64 -2.62
CA ARG A 202 21.89 16.41 -4.05
C ARG A 202 23.07 15.44 -4.25
N ILE A 203 22.83 14.34 -4.92
CA ILE A 203 23.86 13.41 -5.37
C ILE A 203 23.89 13.54 -6.89
N ASP A 204 24.97 14.11 -7.42
CA ASP A 204 25.24 14.24 -8.84
C ASP A 204 25.92 12.97 -9.36
#